data_7900651b581abae8b2f36636a57019bf
#
_entry.id   7900651b581abae8b2f36636a57019bf
#
_cell.length_a   1.000
_cell.length_b   1.000
_cell.length_c   1.000
_cell.angle_alpha   90.00
_cell.angle_beta   90.00
_cell.angle_gamma   90.00
#
_symmetry.space_group_name_H-M   'P 1'
#
loop_
_entity.id
_entity.type
_entity.pdbx_description
1 polymer ?
#
loop_
_entity_poly.entity_id
_entity_poly.type
_entity_poly.pdbx_seq_one_letter_code
_entity_poly.pdbx_strand_id
1 'polypeptide(L)'
;MAITSDLGGKNYTLGRGRLYFDRFTPAQVAAGIVAATRGEGETYFGNTPDLSMTASEDTLDHFDSDQGVRTKDDSVSLQLDRTGSFTTDNISKENLALYFLSDGAASVLQTSALAVTFEILAARQGKFYQIGAGPSLPAGVRNISTVIVKKGAGYTTTVTQPGNYEVDEATGRIYIIPGSTDLPDVGGAGTAIQVTYDLAATTREQIVSKSTSIYGALRFVADNPKGKNRDYYFPYVKLAPDGDYNLKGDDWQSMSFSFEALKKATNIEAVYIDGRGA
;
A
#
# COMPACT_ATOMS: atom_id res chain seq x y z
N MET A 1 -21.23 -49.42 34.99
CA MET A 1 -21.36 -47.98 34.90
C MET A 1 -20.82 -47.57 33.54
N ALA A 2 -21.69 -47.37 32.55
CA ALA A 2 -21.24 -46.96 31.23
C ALA A 2 -20.73 -45.53 31.33
N ILE A 3 -19.50 -45.26 30.98
CA ILE A 3 -18.97 -43.92 30.81
C ILE A 3 -19.63 -43.39 29.51
N THR A 4 -20.78 -42.77 29.60
CA THR A 4 -21.34 -41.96 28.56
C THR A 4 -20.70 -40.56 28.63
N SER A 5 -19.39 -40.53 28.58
CA SER A 5 -18.69 -39.27 28.36
C SER A 5 -18.92 -38.90 26.90
N ASP A 6 -19.60 -37.80 26.69
CA ASP A 6 -19.46 -37.02 25.46
C ASP A 6 -17.96 -36.67 25.38
N LEU A 7 -17.17 -37.60 24.83
CA LEU A 7 -15.73 -37.48 24.66
C LEU A 7 -15.48 -36.45 23.54
N GLY A 8 -15.48 -35.19 23.92
CA GLY A 8 -15.20 -34.05 23.09
C GLY A 8 -16.42 -33.50 22.41
N GLY A 9 -17.05 -32.50 23.03
CA GLY A 9 -17.94 -31.62 22.31
C GLY A 9 -17.29 -31.21 21.00
N LYS A 10 -17.99 -31.35 19.88
CA LYS A 10 -17.48 -31.03 18.54
C LYS A 10 -17.22 -29.52 18.46
N ASN A 11 -16.00 -29.10 18.78
CA ASN A 11 -15.57 -27.69 18.77
C ASN A 11 -15.15 -27.21 17.36
N TYR A 12 -15.87 -27.67 16.35
CA TYR A 12 -15.62 -27.20 14.98
C TYR A 12 -16.03 -25.76 14.85
N THR A 13 -15.12 -24.93 14.32
CA THR A 13 -15.36 -23.52 14.06
C THR A 13 -15.14 -23.22 12.59
N LEU A 14 -16.08 -22.53 11.98
CA LEU A 14 -15.90 -21.94 10.66
C LEU A 14 -15.56 -20.46 10.86
N GLY A 15 -14.28 -20.13 10.69
CA GLY A 15 -13.77 -18.78 10.95
C GLY A 15 -14.33 -17.75 9.96
N ARG A 16 -14.95 -16.69 10.50
CA ARG A 16 -15.35 -15.47 9.82
C ARG A 16 -15.20 -14.30 10.78
N GLY A 17 -15.03 -13.09 10.25
CA GLY A 17 -14.88 -11.91 11.11
C GLY A 17 -14.39 -10.71 10.35
N ARG A 18 -14.02 -9.70 11.12
CA ARG A 18 -13.54 -8.41 10.60
C ARG A 18 -12.16 -8.10 11.16
N LEU A 19 -11.29 -7.57 10.30
CA LEU A 19 -9.93 -7.20 10.66
C LEU A 19 -9.80 -5.68 10.74
N TYR A 20 -9.22 -5.21 11.85
CA TYR A 20 -9.01 -3.80 12.16
C TYR A 20 -7.53 -3.53 12.46
N PHE A 21 -7.06 -2.36 12.07
CA PHE A 21 -5.70 -1.93 12.33
C PHE A 21 -5.67 -0.51 12.91
N ASP A 22 -5.00 -0.35 14.04
CA ASP A 22 -4.73 0.93 14.68
C ASP A 22 -3.28 1.31 14.43
N ARG A 23 -3.04 2.16 13.44
CA ARG A 23 -1.70 2.56 13.03
C ARG A 23 -1.06 3.47 14.08
N PHE A 24 0.20 3.21 14.42
CA PHE A 24 1.00 4.13 15.21
C PHE A 24 1.66 5.16 14.30
N THR A 25 1.60 6.43 14.72
CA THR A 25 2.24 7.53 13.98
C THR A 25 3.77 7.38 14.04
N PRO A 26 4.51 7.91 13.03
CA PRO A 26 5.97 7.92 13.07
C PRO A 26 6.55 8.58 14.33
N ALA A 27 5.88 9.60 14.86
CA ALA A 27 6.29 10.27 16.11
C ALA A 27 6.13 9.34 17.33
N GLN A 28 5.04 8.57 17.41
CA GLN A 28 4.84 7.57 18.47
C GLN A 28 5.88 6.45 18.41
N VAL A 29 6.21 5.99 17.18
CA VAL A 29 7.25 4.98 16.98
C VAL A 29 8.63 5.52 17.39
N ALA A 30 8.97 6.76 17.03
CA ALA A 30 10.22 7.41 17.36
C ALA A 30 10.35 7.69 18.87
N ALA A 31 9.26 7.98 19.57
CA ALA A 31 9.23 8.16 21.02
C ALA A 31 9.35 6.84 21.81
N GLY A 32 9.32 5.71 21.11
CA GLY A 32 9.32 4.37 21.70
C GLY A 32 7.92 3.87 21.99
N ILE A 33 7.71 2.57 21.76
CA ILE A 33 6.42 1.91 22.01
C ILE A 33 6.35 1.53 23.49
N VAL A 34 5.48 2.22 24.22
CA VAL A 34 5.20 1.94 25.65
C VAL A 34 3.82 1.29 25.82
N ALA A 35 3.56 0.71 26.99
CA ALA A 35 2.31 0.01 27.27
C ALA A 35 1.04 0.82 26.96
N ALA A 36 1.06 2.13 27.23
CA ALA A 36 -0.06 3.05 27.00
C ALA A 36 -0.15 3.60 25.56
N THR A 37 0.81 3.29 24.67
CA THR A 37 0.79 3.81 23.31
C THR A 37 -0.43 3.25 22.56
N ARG A 38 -1.22 4.17 22.01
CA ARG A 38 -2.35 3.89 21.11
C ARG A 38 -2.12 4.69 19.84
N GLY A 39 -2.70 4.20 18.73
CA GLY A 39 -2.71 4.90 17.46
C GLY A 39 -3.80 5.98 17.41
N GLU A 40 -4.25 6.25 16.21
CA GLU A 40 -5.32 7.24 15.93
C GLU A 40 -6.72 6.62 16.01
N GLY A 41 -6.79 5.31 16.19
CA GLY A 41 -8.01 4.51 16.23
C GLY A 41 -8.01 3.37 15.23
N GLU A 42 -8.85 2.38 15.47
CA GLU A 42 -8.93 1.18 14.64
C GLU A 42 -9.65 1.48 13.31
N THR A 43 -8.96 1.26 12.20
CA THR A 43 -9.51 1.35 10.83
C THR A 43 -9.82 -0.06 10.33
N TYR A 44 -10.98 -0.23 9.72
CA TYR A 44 -11.40 -1.49 9.12
C TYR A 44 -10.70 -1.71 7.76
N PHE A 45 -10.07 -2.87 7.57
CA PHE A 45 -9.42 -3.21 6.31
C PHE A 45 -10.37 -3.46 5.14
N GLY A 46 -11.64 -3.64 5.41
CA GLY A 46 -12.61 -4.12 4.43
C GLY A 46 -12.71 -5.64 4.42
N ASN A 47 -13.21 -6.19 3.33
CA ASN A 47 -13.29 -7.64 3.19
C ASN A 47 -11.88 -8.25 3.15
N THR A 48 -11.67 -9.23 4.05
CA THR A 48 -10.42 -9.97 4.17
C THR A 48 -10.74 -11.45 4.01
N PRO A 49 -10.66 -11.98 2.77
CA PRO A 49 -11.04 -13.36 2.49
C PRO A 49 -10.12 -14.39 3.16
N ASP A 50 -8.89 -14.02 3.45
CA ASP A 50 -7.91 -14.87 4.11
C ASP A 50 -7.21 -14.13 5.25
N LEU A 51 -7.00 -14.82 6.38
CA LEU A 51 -6.19 -14.40 7.52
C LEU A 51 -5.61 -15.65 8.17
N SER A 52 -4.31 -15.73 8.23
CA SER A 52 -3.58 -16.84 8.84
C SER A 52 -2.57 -16.35 9.88
N MET A 53 -2.23 -17.21 10.80
CA MET A 53 -1.20 -16.98 11.81
C MET A 53 -0.33 -18.22 11.97
N THR A 54 0.96 -18.01 12.10
CA THR A 54 1.97 -19.03 12.33
C THR A 54 2.75 -18.72 13.61
N ALA A 55 2.96 -19.73 14.43
CA ALA A 55 3.90 -19.68 15.55
C ALA A 55 5.06 -20.62 15.22
N SER A 56 6.28 -20.13 15.30
CA SER A 56 7.50 -20.90 15.10
C SER A 56 8.43 -20.76 16.30
N GLU A 57 9.14 -21.81 16.62
CA GLU A 57 10.07 -21.90 17.73
C GLU A 57 11.43 -22.33 17.19
N ASP A 58 12.47 -21.60 17.56
CA ASP A 58 13.85 -22.00 17.34
C ASP A 58 14.42 -22.64 18.63
N THR A 59 14.99 -23.82 18.48
CA THR A 59 15.46 -24.61 19.62
C THR A 59 16.93 -24.99 19.46
N LEU A 60 17.67 -24.94 20.56
CA LEU A 60 19.00 -25.52 20.65
C LEU A 60 18.90 -26.91 21.28
N ASP A 61 19.32 -27.92 20.53
CA ASP A 61 19.28 -29.30 20.94
C ASP A 61 20.64 -29.76 21.43
N HIS A 62 20.65 -30.42 22.57
CA HIS A 62 21.81 -31.16 23.08
C HIS A 62 21.70 -32.66 22.76
N PHE A 63 22.84 -33.24 22.38
CA PHE A 63 22.92 -34.66 22.03
C PHE A 63 23.99 -35.36 22.86
N ASP A 64 23.62 -36.39 23.58
CA ASP A 64 24.56 -37.35 24.18
C ASP A 64 25.26 -38.15 23.07
N SER A 65 26.58 -38.24 23.17
CA SER A 65 27.45 -38.92 22.19
C SER A 65 28.18 -40.11 22.76
N ASP A 66 27.92 -40.53 24.01
CA ASP A 66 28.72 -41.50 24.72
C ASP A 66 28.46 -42.97 24.26
N GLN A 67 27.40 -43.24 23.52
CA GLN A 67 26.96 -44.58 23.16
C GLN A 67 26.88 -44.85 21.65
N GLY A 68 27.84 -44.43 20.87
CA GLY A 68 27.95 -44.76 19.44
C GLY A 68 26.87 -44.22 18.48
N VAL A 69 25.66 -43.95 18.98
CA VAL A 69 24.56 -43.23 18.29
C VAL A 69 24.22 -42.00 19.11
N ARG A 70 24.29 -40.84 18.49
CA ARG A 70 23.91 -39.58 19.14
C ARG A 70 22.42 -39.59 19.44
N THR A 71 22.06 -39.44 20.70
CA THR A 71 20.67 -39.35 21.15
C THR A 71 20.40 -37.95 21.71
N LYS A 72 19.31 -37.30 21.28
CA LYS A 72 18.87 -36.01 21.83
C LYS A 72 18.42 -36.22 23.28
N ASP A 73 19.06 -35.51 24.20
CA ASP A 73 18.81 -35.63 25.65
C ASP A 73 18.27 -34.31 26.26
N ASP A 74 18.47 -33.16 25.60
CA ASP A 74 17.95 -31.90 26.07
C ASP A 74 17.60 -30.96 24.90
N SER A 75 16.71 -30.00 25.14
CA SER A 75 16.27 -28.98 24.15
C SER A 75 15.86 -27.70 24.85
N VAL A 76 16.44 -26.59 24.45
CA VAL A 76 16.13 -25.26 24.99
C VAL A 76 15.57 -24.35 23.90
N SER A 77 14.40 -23.74 24.14
CA SER A 77 13.82 -22.75 23.27
C SER A 77 14.64 -21.47 23.30
N LEU A 78 15.15 -21.04 22.17
CA LEU A 78 15.90 -19.79 22.01
C LEU A 78 15.04 -18.62 21.57
N GLN A 79 14.06 -18.88 20.69
CA GLN A 79 13.23 -17.85 20.09
C GLN A 79 11.82 -18.38 19.80
N LEU A 80 10.82 -17.52 19.96
CA LEU A 80 9.44 -17.80 19.63
C LEU A 80 8.89 -16.67 18.79
N ASP A 81 8.64 -16.93 17.52
CA ASP A 81 8.10 -15.98 16.57
C ASP A 81 6.61 -16.22 16.32
N ARG A 82 5.86 -15.13 16.20
CA ARG A 82 4.45 -15.14 15.82
C ARG A 82 4.27 -14.21 14.64
N THR A 83 4.05 -14.82 13.50
CA THR A 83 3.83 -14.12 12.24
C THR A 83 2.46 -14.44 11.68
N GLY A 84 1.99 -13.68 10.73
CA GLY A 84 0.77 -13.99 10.03
C GLY A 84 0.68 -13.23 8.72
N SER A 85 -0.32 -13.58 7.93
CA SER A 85 -0.62 -12.91 6.68
C SER A 85 -2.13 -12.82 6.47
N PHE A 86 -2.53 -11.82 5.71
CA PHE A 86 -3.91 -11.65 5.28
C PHE A 86 -3.97 -10.97 3.92
N THR A 87 -5.07 -11.19 3.24
CA THR A 87 -5.36 -10.53 1.96
C THR A 87 -6.62 -9.70 2.10
N THR A 88 -6.66 -8.51 1.50
CA THR A 88 -7.86 -7.68 1.39
C THR A 88 -8.14 -7.36 -0.07
N ASP A 89 -9.41 -7.36 -0.46
CA ASP A 89 -9.90 -6.93 -1.78
C ASP A 89 -10.47 -5.49 -1.74
N ASN A 90 -10.40 -4.83 -0.58
CA ASN A 90 -10.80 -3.44 -0.43
C ASN A 90 -9.65 -2.49 -0.77
N ILE A 91 -9.66 -1.96 -1.99
CA ILE A 91 -8.62 -1.06 -2.51
C ILE A 91 -8.93 0.38 -2.08
N SER A 92 -8.92 0.62 -0.76
CA SER A 92 -9.08 1.96 -0.21
C SER A 92 -7.76 2.75 -0.24
N LYS A 93 -7.85 4.07 -0.12
CA LYS A 93 -6.65 4.93 -0.04
C LYS A 93 -5.80 4.63 1.18
N GLU A 94 -6.43 4.26 2.28
CA GLU A 94 -5.77 3.87 3.53
C GLU A 94 -4.98 2.58 3.33
N ASN A 95 -5.60 1.55 2.73
CA ASN A 95 -4.95 0.27 2.45
C ASN A 95 -3.82 0.41 1.42
N LEU A 96 -4.03 1.23 0.38
CA LEU A 96 -2.97 1.56 -0.57
C LEU A 96 -1.80 2.28 0.11
N ALA A 97 -2.07 3.22 1.03
CA ALA A 97 -1.02 3.90 1.78
C ALA A 97 -0.21 2.92 2.66
N LEU A 98 -0.87 1.93 3.26
CA LEU A 98 -0.19 0.86 4.01
C LEU A 98 0.65 -0.02 3.08
N TYR A 99 0.11 -0.43 1.93
CA TYR A 99 0.83 -1.29 0.99
C TYR A 99 2.08 -0.62 0.42
N PHE A 100 2.01 0.67 0.10
CA PHE A 100 3.15 1.44 -0.41
C PHE A 100 4.00 2.08 0.69
N LEU A 101 3.84 1.66 1.95
CA LEU A 101 4.59 2.16 3.13
C LEU A 101 4.53 3.69 3.28
N SER A 102 3.46 4.31 2.78
CA SER A 102 3.23 5.75 2.83
C SER A 102 2.82 6.20 4.23
N ASP A 103 3.09 7.45 4.59
CA ASP A 103 2.58 8.04 5.85
C ASP A 103 1.06 8.29 5.81
N GLY A 104 0.44 8.13 4.65
CA GLY A 104 -0.98 8.32 4.41
C GLY A 104 -1.25 8.79 2.99
N ALA A 105 -2.52 8.93 2.63
CA ALA A 105 -2.93 9.58 1.39
C ALA A 105 -2.83 11.10 1.57
N ALA A 106 -2.06 11.76 0.71
CA ALA A 106 -1.98 13.20 0.67
C ALA A 106 -3.01 13.78 -0.32
N SER A 107 -3.57 14.93 0.00
CA SER A 107 -4.38 15.71 -0.94
C SER A 107 -3.49 16.68 -1.71
N VAL A 108 -3.43 16.53 -3.02
CA VAL A 108 -2.78 17.51 -3.91
C VAL A 108 -3.82 18.50 -4.37
N LEU A 109 -3.70 19.71 -3.87
CA LEU A 109 -4.54 20.86 -4.28
C LEU A 109 -3.92 21.52 -5.51
N GLN A 110 -4.65 21.54 -6.61
CA GLN A 110 -4.34 22.33 -7.80
C GLN A 110 -5.23 23.57 -7.81
N THR A 111 -4.63 24.75 -7.82
CA THR A 111 -5.36 26.02 -7.94
C THR A 111 -5.62 26.35 -9.42
N SER A 112 -6.71 27.04 -9.69
CA SER A 112 -6.97 27.56 -11.04
C SER A 112 -5.93 28.60 -11.42
N ALA A 113 -5.48 28.55 -12.68
CA ALA A 113 -4.58 29.55 -13.26
C ALA A 113 -4.84 29.65 -14.77
N LEU A 114 -4.61 30.79 -15.33
CA LEU A 114 -4.77 31.02 -16.76
C LEU A 114 -3.43 31.23 -17.44
N ALA A 115 -3.33 30.81 -18.70
CA ALA A 115 -2.16 30.99 -19.55
C ALA A 115 -0.83 30.53 -18.91
N VAL A 116 -0.88 29.44 -18.20
CA VAL A 116 0.32 28.79 -17.64
C VAL A 116 1.18 28.23 -18.77
N THR A 117 2.48 28.35 -18.68
CA THR A 117 3.40 27.86 -19.71
C THR A 117 4.24 26.70 -19.20
N PHE A 118 4.47 25.72 -20.07
CA PHE A 118 5.36 24.57 -19.82
C PHE A 118 6.20 24.30 -21.05
N GLU A 119 7.50 24.13 -20.85
CA GLU A 119 8.45 23.90 -21.95
C GLU A 119 8.85 22.44 -22.05
N ILE A 120 8.89 21.93 -23.28
CA ILE A 120 9.43 20.63 -23.64
C ILE A 120 10.58 20.87 -24.62
N LEU A 121 11.80 20.74 -24.13
CA LEU A 121 13.00 21.13 -24.90
C LEU A 121 13.26 20.25 -26.14
N ALA A 122 12.74 19.02 -26.14
CA ALA A 122 12.93 18.05 -27.22
C ALA A 122 11.69 17.17 -27.39
N ALA A 123 10.59 17.72 -27.86
CA ALA A 123 9.39 16.98 -28.17
C ALA A 123 9.61 16.11 -29.40
N ARG A 124 9.43 14.79 -29.26
CA ARG A 124 9.61 13.78 -30.30
C ARG A 124 8.31 13.17 -30.74
N GLN A 125 8.23 12.83 -32.01
CA GLN A 125 7.07 12.16 -32.59
C GLN A 125 6.81 10.79 -31.95
N GLY A 126 5.55 10.40 -31.82
CA GLY A 126 5.13 9.13 -31.19
C GLY A 126 5.33 9.07 -29.68
N LYS A 127 5.54 10.20 -29.00
CA LYS A 127 5.77 10.26 -27.55
C LYS A 127 4.71 11.09 -26.85
N PHE A 128 4.41 10.66 -25.62
CA PHE A 128 3.57 11.39 -24.67
C PHE A 128 4.44 12.20 -23.71
N TYR A 129 3.97 13.38 -23.36
CA TYR A 129 4.60 14.25 -22.37
C TYR A 129 3.57 14.67 -21.34
N GLN A 130 3.93 14.57 -20.06
CA GLN A 130 3.11 15.05 -18.97
C GLN A 130 3.34 16.53 -18.73
N ILE A 131 2.31 17.34 -18.91
CA ILE A 131 2.35 18.79 -18.72
C ILE A 131 2.50 19.12 -17.24
N GLY A 132 3.31 20.14 -16.92
CA GLY A 132 3.54 20.61 -15.56
C GLY A 132 4.31 19.62 -14.66
N ALA A 133 4.92 18.58 -15.23
CA ALA A 133 5.77 17.66 -14.47
C ALA A 133 7.10 18.35 -14.09
N GLY A 134 7.48 18.22 -12.81
CA GLY A 134 8.70 18.80 -12.29
C GLY A 134 9.06 18.23 -10.93
N PRO A 135 10.18 18.64 -10.33
CA PRO A 135 10.65 18.09 -9.05
C PRO A 135 9.62 18.18 -7.90
N SER A 136 8.85 19.27 -7.85
CA SER A 136 7.81 19.47 -6.84
C SER A 136 6.47 18.79 -7.17
N LEU A 137 6.22 18.49 -8.44
CA LEU A 137 5.01 17.84 -8.92
C LEU A 137 5.34 16.79 -9.99
N PRO A 138 5.97 15.65 -9.64
CA PRO A 138 6.45 14.67 -10.63
C PRO A 138 5.33 14.10 -11.51
N ALA A 139 4.12 13.98 -10.97
CA ALA A 139 2.95 13.50 -11.70
C ALA A 139 2.29 14.56 -12.59
N GLY A 140 2.79 15.81 -12.62
CA GLY A 140 2.26 16.90 -13.41
C GLY A 140 0.85 17.33 -13.02
N VAL A 141 0.27 18.19 -13.87
CA VAL A 141 -1.08 18.77 -13.68
C VAL A 141 -2.17 17.89 -14.29
N ARG A 142 -3.42 18.17 -13.92
CA ARG A 142 -4.63 17.51 -14.41
C ARG A 142 -5.68 18.56 -14.75
N ASN A 143 -6.71 18.17 -15.52
CA ASN A 143 -7.84 19.03 -15.86
C ASN A 143 -7.37 20.37 -16.44
N ILE A 144 -6.63 20.28 -17.53
CA ILE A 144 -6.17 21.44 -18.32
C ILE A 144 -7.18 21.75 -19.40
N SER A 145 -7.13 22.98 -19.93
CA SER A 145 -7.93 23.42 -21.06
C SER A 145 -7.21 24.52 -21.88
N THR A 146 -7.79 24.93 -22.96
CA THR A 146 -7.27 26.05 -23.80
C THR A 146 -5.81 25.84 -24.22
N VAL A 147 -5.47 24.61 -24.65
CA VAL A 147 -4.08 24.23 -24.92
C VAL A 147 -3.62 24.84 -26.25
N ILE A 148 -2.55 25.59 -26.19
CA ILE A 148 -1.88 26.19 -27.36
C ILE A 148 -0.42 25.76 -27.35
N VAL A 149 0.03 25.14 -28.44
CA VAL A 149 1.44 24.73 -28.62
C VAL A 149 2.14 25.70 -29.56
N LYS A 150 3.33 26.15 -29.15
CA LYS A 150 4.18 27.05 -29.97
C LYS A 150 5.59 26.45 -30.11
N LYS A 151 6.21 26.75 -31.23
CA LYS A 151 7.58 26.33 -31.59
C LYS A 151 8.44 27.51 -32.10
N GLY A 152 9.69 27.20 -32.36
CA GLY A 152 10.66 28.18 -32.92
C GLY A 152 11.33 29.05 -31.88
N ALA A 153 12.23 29.93 -32.35
CA ALA A 153 12.94 30.83 -31.47
C ALA A 153 11.98 31.77 -30.75
N GLY A 154 12.02 31.76 -29.39
CA GLY A 154 11.10 32.54 -28.57
C GLY A 154 9.64 32.06 -28.62
N TYR A 155 9.37 30.88 -29.14
CA TYR A 155 8.02 30.25 -29.20
C TYR A 155 6.97 31.13 -29.89
N THR A 156 7.34 31.68 -31.07
CA THR A 156 6.48 32.61 -31.83
C THR A 156 5.54 31.94 -32.82
N THR A 157 5.84 30.72 -33.26
CA THR A 157 5.05 29.99 -34.26
C THR A 157 4.09 29.01 -33.59
N THR A 158 2.80 29.20 -33.82
CA THR A 158 1.76 28.27 -33.32
C THR A 158 1.77 27.00 -34.14
N VAL A 159 1.69 25.88 -33.45
CA VAL A 159 1.54 24.51 -34.01
C VAL A 159 0.03 24.25 -34.13
N THR A 160 -0.45 23.83 -35.29
CA THR A 160 -1.87 23.62 -35.55
C THR A 160 -2.38 22.23 -35.11
N GLN A 161 -3.61 22.16 -34.64
CA GLN A 161 -4.41 20.94 -34.49
C GLN A 161 -5.47 20.86 -35.61
N PRO A 162 -5.90 19.69 -36.00
CA PRO A 162 -5.35 18.34 -35.73
C PRO A 162 -4.15 18.03 -36.67
N GLY A 163 -3.44 16.97 -36.42
CA GLY A 163 -2.38 16.41 -37.28
C GLY A 163 -0.98 16.57 -36.74
N ASN A 164 -0.73 17.45 -35.77
CA ASN A 164 0.58 17.63 -35.19
C ASN A 164 0.67 17.11 -33.74
N TYR A 165 -0.39 17.29 -32.97
CA TYR A 165 -0.48 16.83 -31.58
C TYR A 165 -1.93 16.56 -31.15
N GLU A 166 -2.07 15.73 -30.12
CA GLU A 166 -3.32 15.47 -29.40
C GLU A 166 -3.14 15.79 -27.92
N VAL A 167 -4.21 16.18 -27.25
CA VAL A 167 -4.21 16.51 -25.82
C VAL A 167 -5.25 15.68 -25.10
N ASP A 168 -4.84 15.02 -24.04
CA ASP A 168 -5.72 14.48 -23.01
C ASP A 168 -5.82 15.50 -21.87
N GLU A 169 -6.87 16.30 -21.92
CA GLU A 169 -7.10 17.41 -20.99
C GLU A 169 -7.29 16.91 -19.55
N ALA A 170 -7.96 15.76 -19.37
CA ALA A 170 -8.23 15.20 -18.06
C ALA A 170 -6.96 14.76 -17.34
N THR A 171 -6.06 14.09 -18.06
CA THR A 171 -4.79 13.61 -17.50
C THR A 171 -3.65 14.63 -17.63
N GLY A 172 -3.84 15.72 -18.36
CA GLY A 172 -2.83 16.74 -18.59
C GLY A 172 -1.66 16.27 -19.44
N ARG A 173 -1.93 15.46 -20.47
CA ARG A 173 -0.90 14.88 -21.33
C ARG A 173 -1.03 15.38 -22.77
N ILE A 174 0.11 15.57 -23.41
CA ILE A 174 0.19 15.88 -24.85
C ILE A 174 0.90 14.73 -25.58
N TYR A 175 0.34 14.33 -26.70
CA TYR A 175 0.90 13.33 -27.61
C TYR A 175 1.33 14.00 -28.91
N ILE A 176 2.56 13.77 -29.35
CA ILE A 176 3.08 14.29 -30.63
C ILE A 176 2.84 13.21 -31.69
N ILE A 177 2.05 13.56 -32.70
CA ILE A 177 1.62 12.61 -33.74
C ILE A 177 2.82 12.25 -34.65
N PRO A 178 3.02 10.96 -34.99
CA PRO A 178 4.00 10.56 -36.00
C PRO A 178 3.70 11.20 -37.36
N GLY A 179 4.73 11.71 -38.02
CA GLY A 179 4.56 12.40 -39.30
C GLY A 179 4.12 13.87 -39.18
N SER A 180 4.09 14.41 -37.96
CA SER A 180 3.87 15.86 -37.75
C SER A 180 4.83 16.69 -38.59
N THR A 181 4.30 17.55 -39.46
CA THR A 181 5.09 18.46 -40.29
C THR A 181 5.57 19.68 -39.52
N ASP A 182 4.80 20.08 -38.52
CA ASP A 182 5.13 21.24 -37.68
C ASP A 182 6.16 20.88 -36.61
N LEU A 183 6.20 19.64 -36.16
CA LEU A 183 7.11 19.14 -35.12
C LEU A 183 8.01 18.01 -35.68
N PRO A 184 8.93 18.36 -36.60
CA PRO A 184 9.82 17.36 -37.19
C PRO A 184 10.79 16.81 -36.15
N ASP A 185 11.06 15.51 -36.23
CA ASP A 185 12.09 14.81 -35.44
C ASP A 185 13.36 14.69 -36.30
N VAL A 186 14.05 15.78 -36.51
CA VAL A 186 15.23 15.84 -37.38
C VAL A 186 16.44 15.22 -36.66
N GLY A 187 16.95 14.13 -37.20
CA GLY A 187 18.11 13.44 -36.63
C GLY A 187 17.88 12.89 -35.21
N GLY A 188 16.64 12.68 -34.79
CA GLY A 188 16.29 12.21 -33.46
C GLY A 188 16.42 13.27 -32.35
N ALA A 189 16.64 14.54 -32.69
CA ALA A 189 16.84 15.61 -31.71
C ALA A 189 15.53 16.12 -31.07
N GLY A 190 14.38 15.91 -31.74
CA GLY A 190 13.09 16.49 -31.35
C GLY A 190 13.00 17.99 -31.59
N THR A 191 11.81 18.56 -31.40
CA THR A 191 11.55 19.99 -31.54
C THR A 191 11.25 20.62 -30.18
N ALA A 192 11.90 21.75 -29.87
CA ALA A 192 11.57 22.52 -28.67
C ALA A 192 10.19 23.17 -28.83
N ILE A 193 9.30 22.96 -27.85
CA ILE A 193 7.95 23.52 -27.82
C ILE A 193 7.65 24.13 -26.48
N GLN A 194 6.76 25.12 -26.48
CA GLN A 194 6.10 25.66 -25.30
C GLN A 194 4.61 25.37 -25.39
N VAL A 195 4.07 24.80 -24.34
CA VAL A 195 2.64 24.54 -24.18
C VAL A 195 2.08 25.59 -23.25
N THR A 196 1.11 26.36 -23.72
CA THR A 196 0.31 27.30 -22.91
C THR A 196 -1.05 26.67 -22.66
N TYR A 197 -1.52 26.69 -21.41
CA TYR A 197 -2.77 26.06 -21.00
C TYR A 197 -3.39 26.74 -19.80
N ASP A 198 -4.68 26.54 -19.62
CA ASP A 198 -5.42 26.97 -18.44
C ASP A 198 -5.58 25.79 -17.48
N LEU A 199 -5.52 26.05 -16.16
CA LEU A 199 -5.72 25.08 -15.09
C LEU A 199 -7.09 25.27 -14.45
N ALA A 200 -7.84 24.19 -14.32
CA ALA A 200 -9.00 24.16 -13.44
C ALA A 200 -8.58 23.84 -12.00
N ALA A 201 -9.28 24.43 -11.03
CA ALA A 201 -9.11 24.07 -9.63
C ALA A 201 -9.57 22.63 -9.41
N THR A 202 -8.75 21.80 -8.81
CA THR A 202 -9.09 20.40 -8.48
C THR A 202 -8.31 19.92 -7.28
N THR A 203 -8.89 18.98 -6.55
CA THR A 203 -8.21 18.25 -5.48
C THR A 203 -8.15 16.79 -5.84
N ARG A 204 -6.98 16.20 -5.82
CA ARG A 204 -6.78 14.77 -6.07
C ARG A 204 -6.04 14.11 -4.92
N GLU A 205 -6.32 12.84 -4.71
CA GLU A 205 -5.55 12.02 -3.80
C GLU A 205 -4.23 11.59 -4.45
N GLN A 206 -3.17 11.58 -3.67
CA GLN A 206 -1.87 11.09 -4.07
C GLN A 206 -1.27 10.26 -2.94
N ILE A 207 -0.85 9.05 -3.26
CA ILE A 207 -0.09 8.19 -2.36
C ILE A 207 1.34 8.18 -2.86
N VAL A 208 2.26 8.56 -1.98
CA VAL A 208 3.69 8.57 -2.29
C VAL A 208 4.34 7.43 -1.52
N SER A 209 4.94 6.49 -2.24
CA SER A 209 5.65 5.37 -1.63
C SER A 209 6.85 5.85 -0.80
N LYS A 210 7.02 5.24 0.35
CA LYS A 210 8.15 5.46 1.26
C LYS A 210 8.80 4.12 1.62
N SER A 211 9.76 4.15 2.53
CA SER A 211 10.46 2.96 3.05
C SER A 211 10.33 2.83 4.57
N THR A 212 9.40 3.57 5.18
CA THR A 212 9.22 3.57 6.63
C THR A 212 8.41 2.35 7.07
N SER A 213 8.94 1.58 8.02
CA SER A 213 8.21 0.45 8.59
C SER A 213 6.92 0.92 9.25
N ILE A 214 5.85 0.17 9.04
CA ILE A 214 4.54 0.44 9.62
C ILE A 214 4.35 -0.40 10.86
N TYR A 215 4.01 0.24 11.96
CA TYR A 215 3.69 -0.38 13.23
C TYR A 215 2.29 0.01 13.68
N GLY A 216 1.66 -0.86 14.46
CA GLY A 216 0.33 -0.60 14.98
C GLY A 216 -0.18 -1.72 15.88
N ALA A 217 -1.46 -1.68 16.22
CA ALA A 217 -2.16 -2.77 16.85
C ALA A 217 -3.14 -3.40 15.84
N LEU A 218 -3.25 -4.71 15.85
CA LEU A 218 -4.13 -5.47 14.96
C LEU A 218 -5.21 -6.16 15.79
N ARG A 219 -6.46 -6.11 15.33
CA ARG A 219 -7.59 -6.77 15.99
C ARG A 219 -8.44 -7.52 14.98
N PHE A 220 -8.66 -8.79 15.25
CA PHE A 220 -9.63 -9.61 14.56
C PHE A 220 -10.85 -9.82 15.46
N VAL A 221 -12.01 -9.39 14.99
CA VAL A 221 -13.29 -9.56 15.66
C VAL A 221 -14.05 -10.69 14.98
N ALA A 222 -14.16 -11.83 15.64
CA ALA A 222 -14.77 -13.00 15.06
C ALA A 222 -16.30 -12.83 14.93
N ASP A 223 -16.87 -13.38 13.85
CA ASP A 223 -18.31 -13.50 13.61
C ASP A 223 -18.56 -14.82 12.89
N ASN A 224 -18.39 -15.90 13.64
CA ASN A 224 -18.40 -17.26 13.12
C ASN A 224 -19.82 -17.77 12.94
N PRO A 225 -20.22 -18.25 11.75
CA PRO A 225 -21.55 -18.87 11.54
C PRO A 225 -21.68 -20.19 12.31
N LYS A 226 -20.55 -20.78 12.71
CA LYS A 226 -20.51 -22.01 13.53
C LYS A 226 -19.29 -21.99 14.45
N GLY A 227 -19.49 -22.35 15.70
CA GLY A 227 -18.46 -22.39 16.72
C GLY A 227 -18.48 -21.15 17.62
N LYS A 228 -17.55 -21.10 18.57
CA LYS A 228 -17.44 -19.96 19.49
C LYS A 228 -16.71 -18.79 18.82
N ASN A 229 -17.21 -17.59 19.03
CA ASN A 229 -16.51 -16.38 18.66
C ASN A 229 -15.36 -16.12 19.64
N ARG A 230 -14.17 -15.98 19.09
CA ARG A 230 -12.96 -15.61 19.83
C ARG A 230 -12.32 -14.45 19.07
N ASP A 231 -12.15 -13.34 19.77
CA ASP A 231 -11.50 -12.16 19.23
C ASP A 231 -9.99 -12.24 19.48
N TYR A 232 -9.20 -11.84 18.50
CA TYR A 232 -7.74 -11.84 18.59
C TYR A 232 -7.25 -10.41 18.60
N TYR A 233 -6.39 -10.08 19.56
CA TYR A 233 -5.79 -8.77 19.68
C TYR A 233 -4.28 -8.86 19.76
N PHE A 234 -3.62 -8.13 18.89
CA PHE A 234 -2.17 -8.00 18.80
C PHE A 234 -1.79 -6.57 19.16
N PRO A 235 -1.33 -6.28 20.38
CA PRO A 235 -1.07 -4.92 20.86
C PRO A 235 0.04 -4.19 20.12
N TYR A 236 0.95 -4.93 19.48
CA TYR A 236 2.05 -4.39 18.72
C TYR A 236 2.42 -5.32 17.58
N VAL A 237 2.23 -4.86 16.38
CA VAL A 237 2.63 -5.58 15.17
C VAL A 237 3.44 -4.67 14.27
N LYS A 238 4.37 -5.28 13.53
CA LYS A 238 4.98 -4.69 12.34
C LYS A 238 4.23 -5.23 11.13
N LEU A 239 3.68 -4.32 10.33
CA LEU A 239 2.95 -4.66 9.11
C LEU A 239 3.85 -4.40 7.89
N ALA A 240 3.85 -5.32 6.95
CA ALA A 240 4.56 -5.19 5.69
C ALA A 240 3.69 -5.64 4.50
N PRO A 241 3.86 -5.05 3.31
CA PRO A 241 3.27 -5.60 2.10
C PRO A 241 3.86 -6.99 1.84
N ASP A 242 3.04 -7.88 1.27
CA ASP A 242 3.41 -9.24 0.93
C ASP A 242 2.90 -9.60 -0.46
N GLY A 243 3.77 -10.19 -1.27
CA GLY A 243 3.42 -10.59 -2.63
C GLY A 243 3.19 -9.43 -3.60
N ASP A 244 2.57 -9.76 -4.72
CA ASP A 244 2.32 -8.85 -5.83
C ASP A 244 0.95 -8.14 -5.68
N TYR A 245 0.90 -6.87 -6.08
CA TYR A 245 -0.33 -6.12 -6.28
C TYR A 245 -0.59 -5.97 -7.77
N ASN A 246 -1.55 -6.73 -8.30
CA ASN A 246 -1.88 -6.75 -9.71
C ASN A 246 -2.68 -5.50 -10.13
N LEU A 247 -2.04 -4.63 -10.93
CA LEU A 247 -2.69 -3.42 -11.46
C LEU A 247 -3.56 -3.72 -12.69
N LYS A 248 -3.39 -4.88 -13.32
CA LYS A 248 -4.12 -5.30 -14.53
C LYS A 248 -4.30 -6.81 -14.54
N GLY A 249 -5.51 -7.28 -14.72
CA GLY A 249 -5.87 -8.70 -14.78
C GLY A 249 -7.37 -8.87 -15.00
N ASP A 250 -7.81 -10.12 -15.09
CA ASP A 250 -9.22 -10.49 -15.28
C ASP A 250 -9.93 -10.76 -13.93
N ASP A 251 -9.18 -10.78 -12.82
CA ASP A 251 -9.68 -10.97 -11.48
C ASP A 251 -9.76 -9.64 -10.70
N TRP A 252 -10.54 -9.66 -9.61
CA TRP A 252 -10.59 -8.54 -8.67
C TRP A 252 -9.21 -8.24 -8.09
N GLN A 253 -8.89 -6.97 -8.00
CA GLN A 253 -7.64 -6.55 -7.34
C GLN A 253 -7.67 -6.94 -5.86
N SER A 254 -6.54 -7.41 -5.38
CA SER A 254 -6.32 -7.72 -3.97
C SER A 254 -4.92 -7.28 -3.53
N MET A 255 -4.79 -7.00 -2.25
CA MET A 255 -3.52 -6.67 -1.61
C MET A 255 -3.25 -7.62 -0.48
N SER A 256 -2.07 -8.20 -0.46
CA SER A 256 -1.63 -9.09 0.61
C SER A 256 -0.67 -8.35 1.55
N PHE A 257 -0.79 -8.68 2.83
CA PHE A 257 0.03 -8.15 3.90
C PHE A 257 0.55 -9.30 4.76
N SER A 258 1.77 -9.15 5.24
CA SER A 258 2.32 -9.95 6.33
C SER A 258 2.45 -9.09 7.59
N PHE A 259 2.35 -9.73 8.73
CA PHE A 259 2.58 -9.08 10.02
C PHE A 259 3.40 -9.95 10.95
N GLU A 260 4.18 -9.29 11.77
CA GLU A 260 4.97 -9.88 12.85
C GLU A 260 4.45 -9.33 14.18
N ALA A 261 4.02 -10.22 15.08
CA ALA A 261 3.54 -9.84 16.39
C ALA A 261 4.72 -9.69 17.35
N LEU A 262 4.90 -8.47 17.84
CA LEU A 262 6.00 -8.07 18.69
C LEU A 262 5.53 -7.90 20.14
N LYS A 263 6.44 -8.09 21.09
CA LYS A 263 6.16 -7.80 22.50
C LYS A 263 6.20 -6.30 22.74
N LYS A 264 5.07 -5.70 23.17
CA LYS A 264 4.92 -4.26 23.38
C LYS A 264 5.65 -3.78 24.64
N ALA A 265 5.56 -4.55 25.73
CA ALA A 265 6.17 -4.27 27.01
C ALA A 265 6.34 -5.55 27.83
N THR A 266 7.09 -5.51 28.92
CA THR A 266 7.37 -6.70 29.77
C THR A 266 6.09 -7.38 30.27
N ASN A 267 5.05 -6.61 30.56
CA ASN A 267 3.76 -7.05 31.11
C ASN A 267 2.64 -7.15 30.05
N ILE A 268 2.96 -6.97 28.76
CA ILE A 268 2.00 -7.05 27.66
C ILE A 268 2.50 -8.08 26.68
N GLU A 269 1.72 -9.17 26.55
CA GLU A 269 2.06 -10.24 25.63
C GLU A 269 1.77 -9.89 24.17
N ALA A 270 2.33 -10.65 23.24
CA ALA A 270 2.22 -10.37 21.81
C ALA A 270 0.81 -10.65 21.26
N VAL A 271 0.04 -11.56 21.88
CA VAL A 271 -1.28 -11.99 21.42
C VAL A 271 -2.21 -12.22 22.60
N TYR A 272 -3.43 -11.70 22.51
CA TYR A 272 -4.55 -11.99 23.40
C TYR A 272 -5.69 -12.63 22.60
N ILE A 273 -6.28 -13.67 23.16
CA ILE A 273 -7.39 -14.40 22.56
C ILE A 273 -8.54 -14.40 23.57
N ASP A 274 -9.59 -13.61 23.28
CA ASP A 274 -10.71 -13.41 24.18
C ASP A 274 -11.98 -14.05 23.66
N GLY A 275 -12.62 -14.86 24.50
CA GLY A 275 -13.99 -15.31 24.26
C GLY A 275 -14.98 -14.22 24.65
N ARG A 276 -16.11 -14.16 23.96
CA ARG A 276 -17.23 -13.31 24.39
C ARG A 276 -17.98 -14.00 25.51
N GLY A 277 -18.32 -13.26 26.58
CA GLY A 277 -19.21 -13.73 27.62
C GLY A 277 -20.55 -14.18 27.04
N ALA A 278 -21.15 -15.20 27.65
CA ALA A 278 -22.46 -15.73 27.28
C ALA A 278 -23.55 -14.76 27.74
#